data_f4a128aaf3a431fbe760822c77f53066
#
_entry.id   f4a128aaf3a431fbe760822c77f53066
#
_cell.length_a   1.000
_cell.length_b   1.000
_cell.length_c   1.000
_cell.angle_alpha   90.00
_cell.angle_beta   90.00
_cell.angle_gamma   90.00
#
_symmetry.space_group_name_H-M   'P 1'
#
loop_
_entity.id
_entity.type
_entity.pdbx_description
1 polymer ?
#
loop_
_entity_poly.entity_id
_entity_poly.type
_entity_poly.pdbx_seq_one_letter_code
_entity_poly.pdbx_strand_id
1 'polypeptide(L)'
;MILNTKQDAADAVKIVETVKTEHVEVLALQEVSWSLLDRLASAGIADYLPYSVAAQQTWHDNGGVNVLYSVAPMEDVKQNLIPVESSSVPAATIEFAGTKVRFGSVHPFSPRPSNQGLWNRSLDSLAQLQHYGSLYVLMGDFNSTWDHASLRYLLGGRFLDSGEQAGEGLHMTYPAMLPVSEIDHIVHRQKRGRGRP
;
A
#
# COMPACT_ATOMS: atom_id res chain seq x y z
N MET A 1 -6.81 -3.74 4.18
CA MET A 1 -7.53 -2.50 3.75
C MET A 1 -6.54 -1.47 3.23
N ILE A 2 -6.93 -0.67 2.20
CA ILE A 2 -6.15 0.46 1.69
C ILE A 2 -7.02 1.71 1.80
N LEU A 3 -6.41 2.87 2.07
CA LEU A 3 -7.09 4.15 1.97
C LEU A 3 -6.08 5.29 1.77
N ASN A 4 -6.20 6.03 0.67
CA ASN A 4 -5.58 7.33 0.52
C ASN A 4 -6.43 8.36 1.29
N THR A 5 -5.83 9.01 2.29
CA THR A 5 -6.55 9.88 3.24
C THR A 5 -6.72 11.32 2.75
N LYS A 6 -6.15 11.63 1.58
CA LYS A 6 -6.24 12.94 0.93
C LYS A 6 -5.95 14.09 1.90
N GLN A 7 -4.77 14.06 2.52
CA GLN A 7 -4.32 15.12 3.44
C GLN A 7 -5.38 15.46 4.48
N ASP A 8 -5.61 14.80 5.51
CA ASP A 8 -6.62 15.10 6.56
C ASP A 8 -8.10 15.11 6.16
N ALA A 9 -8.47 14.88 4.90
CA ALA A 9 -9.87 14.85 4.49
C ALA A 9 -10.61 13.61 5.03
N ALA A 10 -9.87 12.56 5.41
CA ALA A 10 -10.44 11.35 5.95
C ALA A 10 -10.90 11.52 7.40
N ASP A 11 -12.03 10.90 7.73
CA ASP A 11 -12.61 10.86 9.06
C ASP A 11 -12.00 9.70 9.87
N ALA A 12 -11.22 10.03 10.91
CA ALA A 12 -10.54 9.05 11.74
C ALA A 12 -11.50 8.08 12.45
N VAL A 13 -12.67 8.57 12.88
CA VAL A 13 -13.68 7.73 13.56
C VAL A 13 -14.22 6.69 12.58
N LYS A 14 -14.57 7.11 11.36
CA LYS A 14 -15.03 6.18 10.32
C LYS A 14 -13.98 5.16 9.92
N ILE A 15 -12.70 5.54 9.87
CA ILE A 15 -11.62 4.59 9.61
C ILE A 15 -11.60 3.51 10.70
N VAL A 16 -11.63 3.91 11.98
CA VAL A 16 -11.60 2.97 13.09
C VAL A 16 -12.86 2.08 13.12
N GLU A 17 -14.03 2.65 12.87
CA GLU A 17 -15.28 1.89 12.75
C GLU A 17 -15.19 0.84 11.61
N THR A 18 -14.66 1.22 10.45
CA THR A 18 -14.47 0.29 9.32
C THR A 18 -13.46 -0.81 9.70
N VAL A 19 -12.33 -0.46 10.31
CA VAL A 19 -11.35 -1.43 10.79
C VAL A 19 -11.99 -2.46 11.71
N LYS A 20 -12.85 -2.01 12.62
CA LYS A 20 -13.57 -2.87 13.56
C LYS A 20 -14.60 -3.76 12.85
N THR A 21 -15.47 -3.18 12.03
CA THR A 21 -16.61 -3.90 11.41
C THR A 21 -16.17 -4.89 10.35
N GLU A 22 -15.15 -4.55 9.58
CA GLU A 22 -14.59 -5.40 8.51
C GLU A 22 -13.46 -6.32 9.01
N HIS A 23 -13.18 -6.33 10.32
CA HIS A 23 -12.12 -7.14 10.92
C HIS A 23 -10.77 -7.00 10.21
N VAL A 24 -10.38 -5.75 9.91
CA VAL A 24 -9.17 -5.47 9.16
C VAL A 24 -7.94 -5.90 9.97
N GLU A 25 -7.12 -6.76 9.40
CA GLU A 25 -5.88 -7.24 10.02
C GLU A 25 -4.65 -6.41 9.65
N VAL A 26 -4.64 -5.85 8.43
CA VAL A 26 -3.58 -4.94 7.94
C VAL A 26 -4.22 -3.76 7.24
N LEU A 27 -3.82 -2.54 7.64
CA LEU A 27 -4.30 -1.28 7.07
C LEU A 27 -3.11 -0.49 6.52
N ALA A 28 -3.16 -0.14 5.23
CA ALA A 28 -2.22 0.75 4.58
C ALA A 28 -2.89 2.08 4.29
N LEU A 29 -2.34 3.15 4.85
CA LEU A 29 -2.80 4.51 4.64
C LEU A 29 -1.78 5.29 3.82
N GLN A 30 -2.26 6.17 2.94
CA GLN A 30 -1.46 7.10 2.14
C GLN A 30 -1.90 8.54 2.40
N GLU A 31 -1.03 9.50 2.14
CA GLU A 31 -1.24 10.95 2.36
C GLU A 31 -1.62 11.29 3.81
N VAL A 32 -1.03 10.62 4.77
CA VAL A 32 -1.33 10.81 6.18
C VAL A 32 -0.57 12.00 6.75
N SER A 33 -1.27 12.93 7.39
CA SER A 33 -0.64 13.98 8.20
C SER A 33 -0.45 13.54 9.64
N TRP A 34 0.40 14.24 10.36
CA TRP A 34 0.58 14.02 11.81
C TRP A 34 -0.71 14.27 12.59
N SER A 35 -1.50 15.28 12.16
CA SER A 35 -2.82 15.58 12.75
C SER A 35 -3.80 14.39 12.61
N LEU A 36 -3.80 13.71 11.45
CA LEU A 36 -4.63 12.53 11.27
C LEU A 36 -4.17 11.36 12.16
N LEU A 37 -2.85 11.19 12.37
CA LEU A 37 -2.34 10.17 13.28
C LEU A 37 -2.82 10.42 14.73
N ASP A 38 -2.80 11.65 15.19
CA ASP A 38 -3.30 12.02 16.51
C ASP A 38 -4.82 11.76 16.64
N ARG A 39 -5.59 12.04 15.59
CA ARG A 39 -7.03 11.74 15.57
C ARG A 39 -7.32 10.25 15.53
N LEU A 40 -6.54 9.45 14.78
CA LEU A 40 -6.66 7.99 14.78
C LEU A 40 -6.33 7.40 16.14
N ALA A 41 -5.27 7.90 16.79
CA ALA A 41 -4.93 7.49 18.16
C ALA A 41 -6.06 7.83 19.13
N SER A 42 -6.62 9.04 19.05
CA SER A 42 -7.75 9.48 19.89
C SER A 42 -9.04 8.70 19.62
N ALA A 43 -9.24 8.22 18.37
CA ALA A 43 -10.37 7.38 17.98
C ALA A 43 -10.20 5.90 18.38
N GLY A 44 -9.05 5.51 18.96
CA GLY A 44 -8.82 4.15 19.46
C GLY A 44 -8.35 3.15 18.42
N ILE A 45 -7.62 3.56 17.36
CA ILE A 45 -7.09 2.64 16.35
C ILE A 45 -6.25 1.52 16.97
N ALA A 46 -5.51 1.81 18.04
CA ALA A 46 -4.63 0.86 18.74
C ALA A 46 -5.38 -0.30 19.42
N ASP A 47 -6.67 -0.14 19.71
CA ASP A 47 -7.50 -1.21 20.28
C ASP A 47 -7.71 -2.38 19.26
N TYR A 48 -7.58 -2.07 17.97
CA TYR A 48 -7.77 -3.03 16.88
C TYR A 48 -6.49 -3.34 16.13
N LEU A 49 -5.65 -2.33 15.90
CA LEU A 49 -4.38 -2.44 15.18
C LEU A 49 -3.24 -1.84 16.01
N PRO A 50 -2.76 -2.56 17.03
CA PRO A 50 -1.81 -2.02 18.02
C PRO A 50 -0.39 -1.78 17.48
N TYR A 51 -0.05 -2.34 16.33
CA TYR A 51 1.27 -2.19 15.74
C TYR A 51 1.22 -1.28 14.53
N SER A 52 2.18 -0.35 14.43
CA SER A 52 2.25 0.55 13.27
C SER A 52 3.67 0.94 12.93
N VAL A 53 3.88 1.33 11.68
CA VAL A 53 5.07 1.98 11.18
C VAL A 53 4.69 3.10 10.22
N ALA A 54 5.15 4.32 10.50
CA ALA A 54 5.05 5.44 9.59
C ALA A 54 6.30 5.56 8.73
N ALA A 55 6.11 6.02 7.49
CA ALA A 55 7.20 6.29 6.57
C ALA A 55 8.13 7.37 7.12
N GLN A 56 9.39 7.31 6.70
CA GLN A 56 10.30 8.44 6.88
C GLN A 56 9.83 9.60 6.00
N GLN A 57 9.62 10.76 6.62
CA GLN A 57 9.26 11.96 5.88
C GLN A 57 10.39 12.40 4.94
N THR A 58 10.03 12.79 3.72
CA THR A 58 10.96 13.27 2.69
C THR A 58 10.54 14.62 2.15
N TRP A 59 11.41 15.26 1.37
CA TRP A 59 11.12 16.54 0.70
C TRP A 59 10.02 16.42 -0.37
N HIS A 60 9.76 15.22 -0.83
CA HIS A 60 8.89 14.91 -1.96
C HIS A 60 7.68 14.08 -1.56
N ASP A 61 7.31 14.09 -0.27
CA ASP A 61 6.13 13.36 0.17
C ASP A 61 4.92 13.79 -0.66
N ASN A 62 4.32 12.81 -1.33
CA ASN A 62 3.21 13.03 -2.24
C ASN A 62 1.90 13.17 -1.44
N GLY A 63 1.72 14.36 -0.85
CA GLY A 63 0.52 14.69 -0.05
C GLY A 63 0.59 14.35 1.44
N GLY A 64 1.61 13.62 1.90
CA GLY A 64 1.78 13.18 3.28
C GLY A 64 2.55 11.88 3.37
N VAL A 65 2.72 11.34 4.59
CA VAL A 65 3.44 10.09 4.80
C VAL A 65 2.56 8.86 4.56
N ASN A 66 3.19 7.75 4.21
CA ASN A 66 2.53 6.44 4.19
C ASN A 66 2.62 5.81 5.58
N VAL A 67 1.59 5.06 5.96
CA VAL A 67 1.56 4.35 7.25
C VAL A 67 1.04 2.94 7.03
N LEU A 68 1.60 2.00 7.77
CA LEU A 68 1.14 0.62 7.84
C LEU A 68 0.75 0.30 9.28
N TYR A 69 -0.45 -0.25 9.48
CA TYR A 69 -0.94 -0.78 10.74
C TYR A 69 -1.18 -2.28 10.66
N SER A 70 -1.06 -2.98 11.79
CA SER A 70 -1.31 -4.42 11.86
C SER A 70 -1.91 -4.83 13.21
N VAL A 71 -2.75 -5.86 13.18
CA VAL A 71 -3.25 -6.55 14.37
C VAL A 71 -2.17 -7.43 15.00
N ALA A 72 -1.25 -7.97 14.19
CA ALA A 72 -0.16 -8.86 14.64
C ALA A 72 1.17 -8.11 14.78
N PRO A 73 2.09 -8.60 15.63
CA PRO A 73 3.41 -8.00 15.81
C PRO A 73 4.18 -7.84 14.51
N MET A 74 4.91 -6.73 14.42
CA MET A 74 5.75 -6.38 13.28
C MET A 74 7.21 -6.71 13.56
N GLU A 75 7.84 -7.48 12.66
CA GLU A 75 9.28 -7.78 12.66
C GLU A 75 9.99 -7.04 11.51
N ASP A 76 11.29 -6.84 11.62
CA ASP A 76 12.15 -6.21 10.59
C ASP A 76 11.51 -4.93 10.01
N VAL A 77 11.06 -4.06 10.89
CA VAL A 77 10.37 -2.81 10.56
C VAL A 77 11.31 -1.87 9.81
N LYS A 78 10.83 -1.30 8.70
CA LYS A 78 11.52 -0.30 7.89
C LYS A 78 10.61 0.91 7.67
N GLN A 79 11.10 2.09 7.90
CA GLN A 79 10.39 3.32 7.51
C GLN A 79 10.49 3.60 6.00
N ASN A 80 11.51 3.02 5.34
CA ASN A 80 11.66 3.03 3.90
C ASN A 80 12.28 1.71 3.44
N LEU A 81 11.49 0.86 2.79
CA LEU A 81 11.90 -0.46 2.33
C LEU A 81 12.80 -0.38 1.10
N ILE A 82 12.46 0.50 0.17
CA ILE A 82 13.13 0.65 -1.11
C ILE A 82 13.04 2.13 -1.55
N PRO A 83 14.08 2.67 -2.18
CA PRO A 83 14.03 4.03 -2.67
C PRO A 83 12.93 4.21 -3.72
N VAL A 84 11.92 4.97 -3.38
CA VAL A 84 10.88 5.45 -4.30
C VAL A 84 10.91 6.97 -4.24
N GLU A 85 11.00 7.62 -5.38
CA GLU A 85 11.26 9.07 -5.40
C GLU A 85 10.11 9.92 -4.84
N SER A 86 8.89 9.38 -4.82
CA SER A 86 7.68 10.11 -4.43
C SER A 86 7.37 10.10 -2.95
N SER A 87 7.69 9.00 -2.28
CA SER A 87 7.38 8.80 -0.87
C SER A 87 8.12 7.58 -0.33
N SER A 88 8.44 7.60 0.94
CA SER A 88 9.02 6.42 1.59
C SER A 88 8.00 5.29 1.69
N VAL A 89 8.49 4.06 1.59
CA VAL A 89 7.69 2.83 1.68
C VAL A 89 7.86 2.19 3.06
N PRO A 90 6.99 2.49 4.04
CA PRO A 90 7.05 1.81 5.33
C PRO A 90 6.67 0.35 5.13
N ALA A 91 7.41 -0.53 5.77
CA ALA A 91 7.20 -1.97 5.64
C ALA A 91 7.55 -2.72 6.91
N ALA A 92 6.90 -3.86 7.08
CA ALA A 92 7.18 -4.79 8.16
C ALA A 92 6.92 -6.23 7.72
N THR A 93 7.59 -7.18 8.38
CA THR A 93 7.28 -8.59 8.26
C THR A 93 6.25 -8.95 9.32
N ILE A 94 5.15 -9.54 8.90
CA ILE A 94 4.04 -9.94 9.76
C ILE A 94 3.81 -11.44 9.54
N GLU A 95 3.57 -12.18 10.62
CA GLU A 95 3.31 -13.62 10.55
C GLU A 95 1.81 -13.89 10.65
N PHE A 96 1.28 -14.58 9.64
CA PHE A 96 -0.09 -15.08 9.63
C PHE A 96 -0.07 -16.61 9.42
N ALA A 97 -0.69 -17.34 10.32
CA ALA A 97 -0.81 -18.80 10.24
C ALA A 97 0.55 -19.50 9.97
N GLY A 98 1.61 -19.06 10.63
CA GLY A 98 2.97 -19.62 10.48
C GLY A 98 3.69 -19.19 9.19
N THR A 99 3.12 -18.27 8.42
CA THR A 99 3.74 -17.74 7.20
C THR A 99 4.17 -16.30 7.41
N LYS A 100 5.46 -16.02 7.24
CA LYS A 100 6.00 -14.66 7.27
C LYS A 100 5.82 -13.98 5.93
N VAL A 101 5.15 -12.85 5.94
CA VAL A 101 4.85 -12.02 4.77
C VAL A 101 5.33 -10.60 5.02
N ARG A 102 5.98 -10.01 4.05
CA ARG A 102 6.43 -8.63 4.11
C ARG A 102 5.38 -7.71 3.49
N PHE A 103 4.78 -6.87 4.32
CA PHE A 103 3.83 -5.86 3.88
C PHE A 103 4.51 -4.51 3.69
N GLY A 104 4.06 -3.75 2.70
CA GLY A 104 4.51 -2.38 2.47
C GLY A 104 3.36 -1.49 2.03
N SER A 105 3.31 -0.25 2.56
CA SER A 105 2.37 0.79 2.11
C SER A 105 3.06 1.65 1.06
N VAL A 106 2.46 1.80 -0.12
CA VAL A 106 3.06 2.46 -1.30
C VAL A 106 2.20 3.61 -1.80
N HIS A 107 2.86 4.66 -2.29
CA HIS A 107 2.21 5.79 -2.94
C HIS A 107 3.14 6.46 -3.95
N PRO A 108 3.31 5.91 -5.17
CA PRO A 108 4.06 6.55 -6.25
C PRO A 108 3.45 7.90 -6.65
N PHE A 109 4.20 8.73 -7.36
CA PHE A 109 3.66 9.97 -7.92
C PHE A 109 2.44 9.72 -8.80
N SER A 110 1.52 10.68 -8.85
CA SER A 110 0.51 10.68 -9.90
C SER A 110 1.15 11.04 -11.25
N PRO A 111 0.76 10.35 -12.34
CA PRO A 111 1.27 10.67 -13.66
C PRO A 111 0.82 12.06 -14.11
N ARG A 112 1.78 12.94 -14.35
CA ARG A 112 1.57 14.29 -14.92
C ARG A 112 2.63 14.51 -16.00
N PRO A 113 2.37 15.36 -17.01
CA PRO A 113 3.36 15.63 -18.06
C PRO A 113 4.74 16.03 -17.53
N SER A 114 4.77 16.75 -16.39
CA SER A 114 6.00 17.24 -15.78
C SER A 114 6.78 16.21 -14.95
N ASN A 115 6.15 15.10 -14.55
CA ASN A 115 6.77 14.11 -13.66
C ASN A 115 6.60 12.64 -14.11
N GLN A 116 6.22 12.41 -15.36
CA GLN A 116 6.01 11.06 -15.89
C GLN A 116 7.24 10.15 -15.70
N GLY A 117 8.44 10.70 -15.84
CA GLY A 117 9.67 9.95 -15.60
C GLY A 117 9.84 9.54 -14.14
N LEU A 118 9.47 10.40 -13.18
CA LEU A 118 9.50 10.10 -11.75
C LEU A 118 8.50 9.00 -11.39
N TRP A 119 7.29 9.09 -11.93
CA TRP A 119 6.26 8.07 -11.75
C TRP A 119 6.70 6.71 -12.27
N ASN A 120 7.21 6.62 -13.50
CA ASN A 120 7.72 5.38 -14.08
C ASN A 120 8.83 4.78 -13.20
N ARG A 121 9.84 5.57 -12.82
CA ARG A 121 10.95 5.09 -11.97
C ARG A 121 10.46 4.60 -10.59
N SER A 122 9.42 5.21 -10.03
CA SER A 122 8.83 4.75 -8.77
C SER A 122 8.27 3.34 -8.91
N LEU A 123 7.51 3.07 -9.96
CA LEU A 123 6.98 1.72 -10.24
C LEU A 123 8.08 0.71 -10.59
N ASP A 124 9.09 1.13 -11.35
CA ASP A 124 10.25 0.29 -11.68
C ASP A 124 11.04 -0.08 -10.42
N SER A 125 11.18 0.84 -9.45
CA SER A 125 11.80 0.56 -8.17
C SER A 125 11.02 -0.50 -7.38
N LEU A 126 9.70 -0.39 -7.31
CA LEU A 126 8.85 -1.40 -6.67
C LEU A 126 8.97 -2.76 -7.37
N ALA A 127 9.08 -2.78 -8.69
CA ALA A 127 9.26 -4.01 -9.46
C ALA A 127 10.55 -4.77 -9.10
N GLN A 128 11.59 -4.08 -8.59
CA GLN A 128 12.82 -4.76 -8.14
C GLN A 128 12.56 -5.72 -6.98
N LEU A 129 11.52 -5.51 -6.18
CA LEU A 129 11.16 -6.41 -5.08
C LEU A 129 10.84 -7.84 -5.55
N GLN A 130 10.52 -8.04 -6.83
CA GLN A 130 10.39 -9.39 -7.42
C GLN A 130 11.66 -10.25 -7.31
N HIS A 131 12.83 -9.63 -7.19
CA HIS A 131 14.12 -10.32 -7.10
C HIS A 131 14.46 -10.79 -5.68
N TYR A 132 13.78 -10.29 -4.67
CA TYR A 132 14.02 -10.66 -3.27
C TYR A 132 13.31 -11.96 -2.89
N GLY A 133 13.89 -12.68 -1.89
CA GLY A 133 13.41 -14.00 -1.48
C GLY A 133 12.08 -14.04 -0.74
N SER A 134 11.66 -12.93 -0.14
CA SER A 134 10.49 -12.85 0.72
C SER A 134 9.17 -12.89 -0.05
N LEU A 135 8.10 -13.30 0.63
CA LEU A 135 6.74 -13.05 0.17
C LEU A 135 6.42 -11.58 0.46
N TYR A 136 5.96 -10.87 -0.56
CA TYR A 136 5.60 -9.46 -0.45
C TYR A 136 4.11 -9.25 -0.72
N VAL A 137 3.52 -8.33 0.04
CA VAL A 137 2.22 -7.70 -0.25
C VAL A 137 2.45 -6.20 -0.23
N LEU A 138 2.28 -5.54 -1.36
CA LEU A 138 2.32 -4.10 -1.50
C LEU A 138 0.89 -3.58 -1.60
N MET A 139 0.55 -2.62 -0.78
CA MET A 139 -0.81 -2.09 -0.63
C MET A 139 -0.78 -0.58 -0.77
N GLY A 140 -1.66 -0.01 -1.58
CA GLY A 140 -1.75 1.44 -1.65
C GLY A 140 -2.31 2.00 -2.94
N ASP A 141 -2.27 3.32 -3.05
CA ASP A 141 -2.57 4.08 -4.25
C ASP A 141 -1.34 4.06 -5.17
N PHE A 142 -1.39 3.25 -6.20
CA PHE A 142 -0.30 3.15 -7.19
C PHE A 142 -0.35 4.27 -8.24
N ASN A 143 -1.39 5.11 -8.21
CA ASN A 143 -1.62 6.13 -9.23
C ASN A 143 -1.54 5.56 -10.65
N SER A 144 -1.93 4.30 -10.81
CA SER A 144 -1.75 3.53 -12.05
C SER A 144 -2.95 2.62 -12.27
N THR A 145 -3.42 2.57 -13.50
CA THR A 145 -4.42 1.62 -13.97
C THR A 145 -3.76 0.49 -14.76
N TRP A 146 -4.51 -0.57 -15.04
CA TRP A 146 -4.08 -1.68 -15.89
C TRP A 146 -3.63 -1.26 -17.31
N ASP A 147 -4.07 -0.10 -17.80
CA ASP A 147 -3.65 0.44 -19.09
C ASP A 147 -2.21 0.94 -19.09
N HIS A 148 -1.65 1.23 -17.91
CA HIS A 148 -0.29 1.74 -17.80
C HIS A 148 0.75 0.63 -17.92
N ALA A 149 1.70 0.80 -18.87
CA ALA A 149 2.76 -0.18 -19.11
C ALA A 149 3.63 -0.45 -17.87
N SER A 150 3.89 0.56 -17.06
CA SER A 150 4.70 0.44 -15.83
C SER A 150 4.03 -0.43 -14.78
N LEU A 151 2.68 -0.35 -14.62
CA LEU A 151 1.96 -1.25 -13.72
C LEU A 151 2.00 -2.69 -14.26
N ARG A 152 1.77 -2.88 -15.55
CA ARG A 152 1.87 -4.22 -16.17
C ARG A 152 3.28 -4.80 -16.06
N TYR A 153 4.32 -3.97 -16.13
CA TYR A 153 5.69 -4.40 -15.89
C TYR A 153 5.92 -4.85 -14.46
N LEU A 154 5.42 -4.09 -13.47
CA LEU A 154 5.44 -4.49 -12.06
C LEU A 154 4.76 -5.85 -11.86
N LEU A 155 3.58 -6.04 -12.44
CA LEU A 155 2.80 -7.28 -12.32
C LEU A 155 3.37 -8.43 -13.14
N GLY A 156 4.03 -8.14 -14.27
CA GLY A 156 4.34 -9.09 -15.34
C GLY A 156 5.36 -10.20 -15.07
N GLY A 157 5.90 -10.30 -13.85
CA GLY A 157 6.89 -11.33 -13.53
C GLY A 157 6.51 -12.25 -12.38
N ARG A 158 6.21 -11.67 -11.22
CA ARG A 158 5.97 -12.40 -9.97
C ARG A 158 4.96 -11.76 -9.06
N PHE A 159 4.48 -10.59 -9.38
CA PHE A 159 3.41 -9.94 -8.67
C PHE A 159 2.08 -10.20 -9.37
N LEU A 160 1.05 -10.35 -8.58
CA LEU A 160 -0.33 -10.54 -9.01
C LEU A 160 -1.17 -9.49 -8.29
N ASP A 161 -2.14 -8.96 -8.97
CA ASP A 161 -3.16 -8.11 -8.36
C ASP A 161 -4.22 -8.96 -7.67
N SER A 162 -4.57 -8.62 -6.44
CA SER A 162 -5.51 -9.39 -5.64
C SER A 162 -6.94 -9.28 -6.17
N GLY A 163 -7.34 -8.12 -6.70
CA GLY A 163 -8.66 -7.91 -7.29
C GLY A 163 -8.86 -8.77 -8.54
N GLU A 164 -7.85 -8.78 -9.43
CA GLU A 164 -7.86 -9.65 -10.62
C GLU A 164 -7.95 -11.14 -10.24
N GLN A 165 -7.15 -11.55 -9.23
CA GLN A 165 -7.13 -12.95 -8.78
C GLN A 165 -8.44 -13.38 -8.14
N ALA A 166 -9.12 -12.51 -7.43
CA ALA A 166 -10.44 -12.80 -6.84
C ALA A 166 -11.54 -12.95 -7.90
N GLY A 167 -11.29 -12.49 -9.13
CA GLY A 167 -12.28 -12.55 -10.21
C GLY A 167 -13.46 -11.60 -10.01
N GLU A 168 -13.30 -10.59 -9.15
CA GLU A 168 -14.36 -9.65 -8.80
C GLU A 168 -14.52 -8.50 -9.83
N GLY A 169 -13.71 -8.51 -10.89
CA GLY A 169 -13.72 -7.48 -11.94
C GLY A 169 -12.91 -6.24 -11.54
N LEU A 170 -13.21 -5.10 -12.18
CA LEU A 170 -12.54 -3.84 -11.90
C LEU A 170 -13.13 -3.17 -10.66
N HIS A 171 -12.28 -2.88 -9.69
CA HIS A 171 -12.62 -2.13 -8.48
C HIS A 171 -12.31 -0.64 -8.69
N MET A 172 -13.28 0.10 -9.21
CA MET A 172 -13.09 1.53 -9.46
C MET A 172 -12.94 2.27 -8.13
N THR A 173 -11.81 2.96 -7.94
CA THR A 173 -11.47 3.64 -6.66
C THR A 173 -11.34 5.15 -6.82
N TYR A 174 -11.11 5.66 -8.04
CA TYR A 174 -10.86 7.08 -8.29
C TYR A 174 -11.74 7.65 -9.42
N PRO A 175 -12.21 8.92 -9.33
CA PRO A 175 -12.23 9.74 -8.10
C PRO A 175 -13.28 9.25 -7.11
N ALA A 176 -13.10 9.50 -5.81
CA ALA A 176 -13.94 8.94 -4.74
C ALA A 176 -15.45 9.23 -4.89
N MET A 177 -15.85 10.38 -5.48
CA MET A 177 -17.27 10.74 -5.68
C MET A 177 -17.94 10.03 -6.86
N LEU A 178 -17.18 9.69 -7.90
CA LEU A 178 -17.66 8.98 -9.08
C LEU A 178 -16.52 8.11 -9.62
N PRO A 179 -16.30 6.94 -9.03
CA PRO A 179 -15.18 6.08 -9.38
C PRO A 179 -15.28 5.56 -10.82
N VAL A 180 -14.28 5.86 -11.63
CA VAL A 180 -14.17 5.45 -13.05
C VAL A 180 -12.82 4.85 -13.40
N SER A 181 -11.89 4.82 -12.43
CA SER A 181 -10.55 4.27 -12.60
C SER A 181 -10.16 3.50 -11.35
N GLU A 182 -9.47 2.38 -11.52
CA GLU A 182 -8.86 1.62 -10.44
C GLU A 182 -7.39 2.02 -10.35
N ILE A 183 -7.00 2.69 -9.26
CA ILE A 183 -5.62 3.12 -9.00
C ILE A 183 -5.06 2.62 -7.66
N ASP A 184 -5.94 2.12 -6.80
CA ASP A 184 -5.58 1.49 -5.54
C ASP A 184 -5.49 -0.02 -5.75
N HIS A 185 -4.34 -0.61 -5.41
CA HIS A 185 -4.07 -2.01 -5.65
C HIS A 185 -3.50 -2.70 -4.42
N ILE A 186 -3.84 -3.98 -4.27
CA ILE A 186 -3.12 -4.91 -3.40
C ILE A 186 -2.41 -5.90 -4.32
N VAL A 187 -1.09 -5.74 -4.43
CA VAL A 187 -0.29 -6.64 -5.25
C VAL A 187 0.54 -7.55 -4.37
N HIS A 188 0.53 -8.84 -4.66
CA HIS A 188 1.24 -9.83 -3.89
C HIS A 188 2.16 -10.68 -4.75
N ARG A 189 3.26 -11.14 -4.16
CA ARG A 189 4.20 -12.03 -4.83
C ARG A 189 3.73 -13.47 -4.69
N GLN A 190 3.53 -14.14 -5.83
CA GLN A 190 3.24 -15.57 -5.83
C GLN A 190 4.46 -16.40 -5.42
N LYS A 191 4.29 -17.39 -4.52
CA LYS A 191 5.29 -18.45 -4.36
C LYS A 191 5.49 -19.11 -5.72
N ARG A 192 6.74 -19.32 -6.15
CA ARG A 192 7.01 -20.23 -7.27
C ARG A 192 6.35 -21.57 -6.94
N GLY A 193 5.27 -21.90 -7.63
CA GLY A 193 4.78 -23.25 -7.64
C GLY A 193 5.95 -24.14 -8.04
N ARG A 194 6.25 -25.21 -7.30
CA ARG A 194 7.10 -26.27 -7.82
C ARG A 194 6.47 -26.63 -9.16
N GLY A 195 7.22 -26.43 -10.24
CA GLY A 195 6.76 -26.71 -11.58
C GLY A 195 6.01 -28.05 -11.57
N ARG A 196 4.79 -28.03 -12.12
CA ARG A 196 4.17 -29.30 -12.49
C ARG A 196 5.12 -29.96 -13.48
N PRO A 197 5.45 -31.23 -13.26
CA PRO A 197 6.26 -32.01 -14.18
C PRO A 197 5.65 -32.06 -15.56
#